data_d23492c1df20ad7f1c855fd9bd68f971
#
_entry.id   d23492c1df20ad7f1c855fd9bd68f971
#
_cell.length_a   1.000
_cell.length_b   1.000
_cell.length_c   1.000
_cell.angle_alpha   90.00
_cell.angle_beta   90.00
_cell.angle_gamma   90.00
#
_symmetry.space_group_name_H-M   'P 1'
#
loop_
_entity.id
_entity.type
_entity.pdbx_description
1 polymer ?
#
loop_
_entity_poly.entity_id
_entity_poly.type
_entity_poly.pdbx_seq_one_letter_code
_entity_poly.pdbx_strand_id
1 'polypeptide(L)'
;MLYEPLNAFLTMSVGGRPVRLEISREETISGTRTRHAIEGVCRGLVTKDGTVLARQLDAYANNGGYASHGHAICANCGNVFKDLYRDRLGAEIDCWTVYTSSPTAGAMRGYGIPQAAWFAECLTDDMATAIGMDPYEFRLKNCMEDGFVDPANGITFHTYGLKKCMEAGKKYIQWDEKRKEYANQTGPVRRGVGMSIFCYKTGVHPISLETSSVRMVLNQDGSMQVSMGATEIGQGADTVFSQMASETTGISFDKVFIVSTQDTDLTPFDTGAYASAVR
;
A
#
# COMPACT_ATOMS: atom_id res chain seq x y z
N MET A 1 4.14 -10.00 15.73
CA MET A 1 4.09 -11.07 16.75
C MET A 1 4.84 -10.63 18.00
N LEU A 2 4.17 -9.96 18.93
CA LEU A 2 4.76 -9.56 20.21
C LEU A 2 4.05 -10.25 21.37
N TYR A 3 2.75 -10.46 21.27
CA TYR A 3 1.92 -10.94 22.36
C TYR A 3 1.48 -12.40 22.22
N GLU A 4 1.61 -13.01 21.07
CA GLU A 4 1.26 -14.40 20.83
C GLU A 4 2.11 -15.35 21.70
N PRO A 5 3.45 -15.23 21.76
CA PRO A 5 4.27 -16.03 22.67
C PRO A 5 3.92 -15.80 24.15
N LEU A 6 3.63 -14.54 24.52
CA LEU A 6 3.22 -14.21 25.88
C LEU A 6 1.88 -14.86 26.24
N ASN A 7 0.90 -14.80 25.33
CA ASN A 7 -0.40 -15.42 25.54
C ASN A 7 -0.31 -16.95 25.63
N ALA A 8 0.54 -17.56 24.80
CA ALA A 8 0.84 -18.99 24.91
C ALA A 8 1.45 -19.37 26.25
N PHE A 9 2.44 -18.60 26.71
CA PHE A 9 3.06 -18.79 28.03
C PHE A 9 2.04 -18.66 29.18
N LEU A 10 1.18 -17.66 29.12
CA LEU A 10 0.10 -17.47 30.10
C LEU A 10 -0.88 -18.66 30.10
N THR A 11 -1.24 -19.17 28.94
CA THR A 11 -2.09 -20.39 28.80
C THR A 11 -1.43 -21.61 29.44
N MET A 12 -0.14 -21.81 29.21
CA MET A 12 0.62 -22.88 29.85
C MET A 12 0.66 -22.73 31.40
N SER A 13 0.84 -21.50 31.87
CA SER A 13 0.94 -21.20 33.31
C SER A 13 -0.37 -21.47 34.09
N VAL A 14 -1.52 -21.45 33.41
CA VAL A 14 -2.84 -21.77 34.01
C VAL A 14 -3.33 -23.19 33.67
N GLY A 15 -2.40 -24.08 33.30
CA GLY A 15 -2.70 -25.50 33.03
C GLY A 15 -3.49 -25.73 31.75
N GLY A 16 -3.26 -24.95 30.69
CA GLY A 16 -3.89 -25.10 29.38
C GLY A 16 -5.29 -24.51 29.25
N ARG A 17 -5.74 -23.76 30.25
CA ARG A 17 -7.01 -23.05 30.17
C ARG A 17 -6.92 -21.89 29.16
N PRO A 18 -8.01 -21.56 28.42
CA PRO A 18 -8.01 -20.41 27.54
C PRO A 18 -7.67 -19.12 28.26
N VAL A 19 -6.73 -18.35 27.71
CA VAL A 19 -6.34 -17.02 28.20
C VAL A 19 -6.57 -15.99 27.12
N ARG A 20 -7.15 -14.86 27.49
CA ARG A 20 -7.29 -13.68 26.64
C ARG A 20 -6.39 -12.58 27.20
N LEU A 21 -5.51 -12.08 26.34
CA LEU A 21 -4.72 -10.90 26.61
C LEU A 21 -5.30 -9.72 25.80
N GLU A 22 -5.72 -8.69 26.51
CA GLU A 22 -6.24 -7.46 25.91
C GLU A 22 -5.43 -6.28 26.44
N ILE A 23 -4.84 -5.51 25.54
CA ILE A 23 -4.04 -4.34 25.87
C ILE A 23 -4.83 -3.07 25.57
N SER A 24 -4.65 -2.05 26.39
CA SER A 24 -5.30 -0.75 26.20
C SER A 24 -4.72 0.00 24.99
N ARG A 25 -5.35 1.11 24.62
CA ARG A 25 -4.83 1.98 23.56
C ARG A 25 -3.48 2.58 23.91
N GLU A 26 -3.30 3.00 25.15
CA GLU A 26 -2.07 3.56 25.69
C GLU A 26 -0.94 2.53 25.70
N GLU A 27 -1.24 1.30 26.13
CA GLU A 27 -0.28 0.19 26.09
C GLU A 27 0.08 -0.18 24.65
N THR A 28 -0.90 -0.13 23.72
CA THR A 28 -0.65 -0.35 22.31
C THR A 28 0.32 0.68 21.74
N ILE A 29 0.13 1.97 22.04
CA ILE A 29 0.99 3.05 21.54
C ILE A 29 2.39 2.99 22.13
N SER A 30 2.51 2.69 23.42
CA SER A 30 3.79 2.67 24.12
C SER A 30 4.55 1.34 23.98
N GLY A 31 3.85 0.22 23.90
CA GLY A 31 4.42 -1.13 23.95
C GLY A 31 4.47 -1.87 22.61
N THR A 32 3.85 -1.34 21.55
CA THR A 32 3.89 -1.95 20.23
C THR A 32 4.51 -1.02 19.18
N ARG A 33 4.65 -1.51 17.95
CA ARG A 33 5.16 -0.71 16.85
C ARG A 33 4.05 0.17 16.26
N THR A 34 4.39 1.42 16.01
CA THR A 34 3.49 2.39 15.37
C THR A 34 3.89 2.64 13.92
N ARG A 35 3.04 3.32 13.16
CA ARG A 35 3.41 3.81 11.83
C ARG A 35 4.49 4.88 11.95
N HIS A 36 5.48 4.85 11.05
CA HIS A 36 6.48 5.91 10.97
C HIS A 36 5.80 7.26 10.68
N ALA A 37 6.06 8.24 11.54
CA ALA A 37 5.91 9.63 11.17
C ALA A 37 7.06 9.98 10.22
N ILE A 38 6.73 10.57 9.06
CA ILE A 38 7.73 10.99 8.07
C ILE A 38 7.47 12.46 7.77
N GLU A 39 8.50 13.25 7.97
CA GLU A 39 8.53 14.66 7.57
C GLU A 39 9.33 14.78 6.28
N GLY A 40 8.92 15.69 5.39
CA GLY A 40 9.65 15.84 4.14
C GLY A 40 9.36 17.15 3.43
N VAL A 41 10.27 17.45 2.51
CA VAL A 41 10.15 18.58 1.59
C VAL A 41 10.06 18.04 0.18
N CYS A 42 8.99 18.41 -0.53
CA CYS A 42 8.78 18.06 -1.91
C CYS A 42 9.00 19.28 -2.82
N ARG A 43 9.61 19.07 -3.97
CA ARG A 43 9.74 20.06 -5.03
C ARG A 43 9.33 19.44 -6.35
N GLY A 44 8.68 20.23 -7.21
CA GLY A 44 8.25 19.79 -8.52
C GLY A 44 8.62 20.81 -9.59
N LEU A 45 9.08 20.32 -10.73
CA LEU A 45 9.32 21.11 -11.93
C LEU A 45 8.23 20.77 -12.96
N VAL A 46 7.41 21.74 -13.28
CA VAL A 46 6.28 21.58 -14.20
C VAL A 46 6.31 22.68 -15.26
N THR A 47 5.96 22.32 -16.48
CA THR A 47 5.80 23.28 -17.58
C THR A 47 4.44 24.00 -17.51
N LYS A 48 4.31 25.12 -18.20
CA LYS A 48 3.04 25.88 -18.25
C LYS A 48 1.88 25.08 -18.87
N ASP A 49 2.16 24.12 -19.71
CA ASP A 49 1.16 23.22 -20.28
C ASP A 49 0.81 22.02 -19.37
N GLY A 50 1.39 21.98 -18.18
CA GLY A 50 1.10 20.96 -17.15
C GLY A 50 1.87 19.67 -17.28
N THR A 51 2.98 19.63 -18.01
CA THR A 51 3.84 18.44 -18.08
C THR A 51 4.82 18.42 -16.91
N VAL A 52 4.82 17.37 -16.11
CA VAL A 52 5.79 17.16 -15.02
C VAL A 52 7.13 16.78 -15.63
N LEU A 53 8.17 17.56 -15.32
CA LEU A 53 9.53 17.30 -15.78
C LEU A 53 10.34 16.54 -14.75
N ALA A 54 10.33 16.96 -13.49
CA ALA A 54 11.07 16.32 -12.41
C ALA A 54 10.37 16.55 -11.07
N ARG A 55 10.60 15.64 -10.12
CA ARG A 55 10.15 15.79 -8.73
C ARG A 55 11.31 15.43 -7.79
N GLN A 56 11.31 16.09 -6.64
CA GLN A 56 12.26 15.83 -5.56
C GLN A 56 11.52 15.56 -4.26
N LEU A 57 12.04 14.63 -3.47
CA LEU A 57 11.58 14.34 -2.11
C LEU A 57 12.79 14.20 -1.18
N ASP A 58 12.88 15.07 -0.19
CA ASP A 58 13.77 14.95 0.96
C ASP A 58 12.94 14.53 2.16
N ALA A 59 13.09 13.30 2.68
CA ALA A 59 12.24 12.73 3.71
C ALA A 59 13.01 12.22 4.92
N TYR A 60 12.50 12.46 6.12
CA TYR A 60 13.06 12.02 7.40
C TYR A 60 12.03 11.18 8.14
N ALA A 61 12.31 9.89 8.29
CA ALA A 61 11.44 8.93 8.97
C ALA A 61 11.84 8.81 10.44
N ASN A 62 10.92 9.15 11.33
CA ASN A 62 11.08 8.95 12.77
C ASN A 62 10.93 7.45 13.10
N ASN A 63 12.03 6.82 13.45
CA ASN A 63 12.08 5.38 13.73
C ASN A 63 11.90 5.03 15.23
N GLY A 64 11.93 6.02 16.08
CA GLY A 64 11.97 5.79 17.53
C GLY A 64 13.31 5.25 17.99
N GLY A 65 13.32 4.50 19.10
CA GLY A 65 14.55 4.05 19.76
C GLY A 65 15.27 2.87 19.09
N TYR A 66 14.65 2.17 18.13
CA TYR A 66 15.22 0.97 17.51
C TYR A 66 15.00 0.96 15.99
N ALA A 67 15.96 0.36 15.26
CA ALA A 67 15.95 0.33 13.79
C ALA A 67 14.71 -0.34 13.20
N SER A 68 14.27 -1.45 13.77
CA SER A 68 13.12 -2.22 13.24
C SER A 68 13.13 -2.30 11.70
N HIS A 69 12.05 -1.88 11.05
CA HIS A 69 11.91 -1.87 9.58
C HIS A 69 12.10 -0.46 8.98
N GLY A 70 12.64 0.50 9.72
CA GLY A 70 12.61 1.91 9.35
C GLY A 70 13.21 2.23 7.99
N HIS A 71 14.42 1.74 7.71
CA HIS A 71 15.08 2.02 6.44
C HIS A 71 14.33 1.43 5.23
N ALA A 72 13.76 0.23 5.35
CA ALA A 72 13.00 -0.40 4.28
C ALA A 72 11.67 0.33 4.01
N ILE A 73 11.01 0.81 5.08
CA ILE A 73 9.78 1.60 4.96
C ILE A 73 10.06 2.96 4.34
N CYS A 74 11.15 3.61 4.74
CA CYS A 74 11.57 4.88 4.20
C CYS A 74 11.97 4.76 2.72
N ALA A 75 12.74 3.73 2.37
CA ALA A 75 13.09 3.44 0.97
C ALA A 75 11.85 3.12 0.12
N ASN A 76 10.89 2.38 0.67
CA ASN A 76 9.64 2.09 -0.04
C ASN A 76 8.79 3.35 -0.25
N CYS A 77 8.76 4.25 0.74
CA CYS A 77 8.12 5.57 0.58
C CYS A 77 8.71 6.32 -0.63
N GLY A 78 10.03 6.42 -0.71
CA GLY A 78 10.71 7.07 -1.84
C GLY A 78 10.44 6.37 -3.17
N ASN A 79 10.53 5.05 -3.22
CA ASN A 79 10.30 4.29 -4.45
C ASN A 79 8.88 4.50 -5.00
N VAL A 80 7.86 4.47 -4.14
CA VAL A 80 6.46 4.62 -4.58
C VAL A 80 6.14 6.07 -4.92
N PHE A 81 6.81 7.04 -4.30
CA PHE A 81 6.67 8.45 -4.67
C PHE A 81 6.93 8.66 -6.16
N LYS A 82 7.95 8.02 -6.73
CA LYS A 82 8.26 8.14 -8.18
C LYS A 82 7.32 7.33 -9.08
N ASP A 83 6.79 6.21 -8.63
CA ASP A 83 6.07 5.25 -9.48
C ASP A 83 4.62 5.66 -9.85
N LEU A 84 4.15 6.81 -9.37
CA LEU A 84 2.81 7.33 -9.67
C LEU A 84 2.74 8.17 -10.95
N TYR A 85 3.80 8.92 -11.23
CA TYR A 85 3.82 9.90 -12.32
C TYR A 85 5.04 9.73 -13.20
N ARG A 86 4.90 10.18 -14.45
CA ARG A 86 5.95 10.14 -15.47
C ARG A 86 6.86 11.36 -15.35
N ASP A 87 7.89 11.26 -14.53
CA ASP A 87 8.92 12.27 -14.43
C ASP A 87 9.82 12.22 -15.68
N ARG A 88 9.70 13.23 -16.56
CA ARG A 88 10.37 13.22 -17.87
C ARG A 88 11.89 13.25 -17.80
N LEU A 89 12.42 13.90 -16.76
CA LEU A 89 13.87 14.00 -16.48
C LEU A 89 14.27 13.10 -15.30
N GLY A 90 13.32 12.49 -14.62
CA GLY A 90 13.51 11.64 -13.45
C GLY A 90 13.10 12.29 -12.13
N ALA A 91 13.26 11.53 -11.06
CA ALA A 91 12.99 11.98 -9.69
C ALA A 91 14.25 11.82 -8.82
N GLU A 92 14.50 12.82 -7.98
CA GLU A 92 15.54 12.78 -6.96
C GLU A 92 14.90 12.51 -5.60
N ILE A 93 15.41 11.50 -4.89
CA ILE A 93 14.78 11.05 -3.65
C ILE A 93 15.87 10.75 -2.63
N ASP A 94 15.85 11.52 -1.55
CA ASP A 94 16.68 11.30 -0.38
C ASP A 94 15.82 11.00 0.83
N CYS A 95 16.01 9.81 1.40
CA CYS A 95 15.24 9.33 2.52
C CYS A 95 16.15 8.90 3.67
N TRP A 96 15.96 9.50 4.83
CA TRP A 96 16.72 9.21 6.04
C TRP A 96 15.84 8.58 7.11
N THR A 97 16.38 7.57 7.78
CA THR A 97 15.77 6.97 8.97
C THR A 97 16.48 7.51 10.21
N VAL A 98 15.74 8.15 11.09
CA VAL A 98 16.29 8.88 12.22
C VAL A 98 15.88 8.22 13.53
N TYR A 99 16.86 7.96 14.41
CA TYR A 99 16.58 7.54 15.79
C TYR A 99 16.08 8.71 16.62
N THR A 100 15.10 8.44 17.45
CA THR A 100 14.54 9.41 18.40
C THR A 100 14.19 8.75 19.73
N SER A 101 13.78 9.54 20.71
CA SER A 101 13.27 9.05 22.00
C SER A 101 11.79 8.63 21.96
N SER A 102 11.17 8.63 20.80
CA SER A 102 9.80 8.16 20.63
C SER A 102 9.70 6.63 20.73
N PRO A 103 8.50 6.06 20.98
CA PRO A 103 8.25 4.63 20.83
C PRO A 103 8.68 4.13 19.43
N THR A 104 9.14 2.88 19.38
CA THR A 104 9.63 2.29 18.14
C THR A 104 8.55 2.22 17.06
N ALA A 105 8.82 2.81 15.92
CA ALA A 105 8.01 2.60 14.72
C ALA A 105 8.40 1.30 14.02
N GLY A 106 7.49 0.76 13.22
CA GLY A 106 7.73 -0.50 12.52
C GLY A 106 6.77 -0.75 11.38
N ALA A 107 6.72 -1.99 10.93
CA ALA A 107 5.84 -2.39 9.86
C ALA A 107 4.37 -2.13 10.22
N MET A 108 3.71 -1.33 9.40
CA MET A 108 2.28 -1.06 9.48
C MET A 108 1.72 -1.14 8.06
N ARG A 109 0.51 -1.70 7.93
CA ARG A 109 -0.18 -1.90 6.63
C ARG A 109 -0.01 -0.70 5.69
N GLY A 110 0.49 -0.97 4.48
CA GLY A 110 0.91 0.05 3.50
C GLY A 110 2.41 0.30 3.48
N TYR A 111 3.17 0.01 4.54
CA TYR A 111 4.64 -0.07 4.60
C TYR A 111 5.37 1.09 3.90
N GLY A 112 4.95 2.34 4.21
CA GLY A 112 5.48 3.58 3.62
C GLY A 112 4.61 4.17 2.51
N ILE A 113 3.69 3.41 1.92
CA ILE A 113 2.81 3.89 0.84
C ILE A 113 1.89 5.05 1.25
N PRO A 114 1.23 5.04 2.44
CA PRO A 114 0.40 6.18 2.83
C PRO A 114 1.18 7.49 2.90
N GLN A 115 2.42 7.44 3.38
CA GLN A 115 3.29 8.61 3.45
C GLN A 115 3.72 9.05 2.04
N ALA A 116 4.11 8.10 1.17
CA ALA A 116 4.45 8.37 -0.22
C ALA A 116 3.30 9.02 -0.98
N ALA A 117 2.09 8.48 -0.83
CA ALA A 117 0.89 9.02 -1.45
C ALA A 117 0.60 10.44 -0.97
N TRP A 118 0.74 10.70 0.33
CA TRP A 118 0.58 12.04 0.88
C TRP A 118 1.54 13.04 0.21
N PHE A 119 2.84 12.74 0.18
CA PHE A 119 3.83 13.61 -0.44
C PHE A 119 3.59 13.82 -1.93
N ALA A 120 3.35 12.75 -2.68
CA ALA A 120 3.15 12.80 -4.11
C ALA A 120 1.88 13.59 -4.47
N GLU A 121 0.79 13.37 -3.76
CA GLU A 121 -0.51 13.93 -4.10
C GLU A 121 -0.67 15.38 -3.66
N CYS A 122 -0.11 15.77 -2.51
CA CYS A 122 -0.03 17.18 -2.11
C CYS A 122 0.81 17.99 -3.10
N LEU A 123 2.00 17.48 -3.47
CA LEU A 123 2.84 18.13 -4.48
C LEU A 123 2.12 18.25 -5.84
N THR A 124 1.35 17.23 -6.21
CA THR A 124 0.58 17.21 -7.46
C THR A 124 -0.51 18.28 -7.46
N ASP A 125 -1.24 18.43 -6.35
CA ASP A 125 -2.25 19.48 -6.21
C ASP A 125 -1.63 20.89 -6.21
N ASP A 126 -0.47 21.05 -5.57
CA ASP A 126 0.27 22.31 -5.56
C ASP A 126 0.74 22.70 -6.97
N MET A 127 1.31 21.76 -7.74
CA MET A 127 1.72 21.97 -9.12
C MET A 127 0.54 22.33 -10.02
N ALA A 128 -0.58 21.59 -9.91
CA ALA A 128 -1.80 21.86 -10.67
C ALA A 128 -2.35 23.26 -10.37
N THR A 129 -2.38 23.64 -9.09
CA THR A 129 -2.83 24.95 -8.62
C THR A 129 -1.93 26.06 -9.13
N ALA A 130 -0.61 25.89 -9.08
CA ALA A 130 0.36 26.89 -9.51
C ALA A 130 0.23 27.29 -10.99
N ILE A 131 -0.24 26.37 -11.83
CA ILE A 131 -0.47 26.62 -13.27
C ILE A 131 -1.94 26.81 -13.65
N GLY A 132 -2.86 26.78 -12.65
CA GLY A 132 -4.30 26.95 -12.86
C GLY A 132 -4.98 25.80 -13.61
N MET A 133 -4.42 24.58 -13.54
CA MET A 133 -4.99 23.39 -14.15
C MET A 133 -5.89 22.63 -13.17
N ASP A 134 -6.97 22.01 -13.66
CA ASP A 134 -7.80 21.14 -12.83
C ASP A 134 -6.97 19.95 -12.31
N PRO A 135 -7.03 19.58 -11.02
CA PRO A 135 -6.25 18.51 -10.44
C PRO A 135 -6.49 17.14 -11.07
N TYR A 136 -7.70 16.85 -11.56
CA TYR A 136 -7.98 15.62 -12.30
C TYR A 136 -7.28 15.61 -13.66
N GLU A 137 -7.40 16.68 -14.43
CA GLU A 137 -6.77 16.79 -15.76
C GLU A 137 -5.24 16.77 -15.64
N PHE A 138 -4.69 17.37 -14.60
CA PHE A 138 -3.25 17.32 -14.31
C PHE A 138 -2.78 15.90 -14.05
N ARG A 139 -3.51 15.14 -13.21
CA ARG A 139 -3.21 13.73 -12.94
C ARG A 139 -3.35 12.88 -14.19
N LEU A 140 -4.44 13.04 -14.94
CA LEU A 140 -4.69 12.27 -16.17
C LEU A 140 -3.56 12.46 -17.20
N LYS A 141 -3.05 13.68 -17.30
CA LYS A 141 -1.93 14.03 -18.19
C LYS A 141 -0.62 13.37 -17.77
N ASN A 142 -0.34 13.31 -16.48
CA ASN A 142 0.98 12.97 -15.95
C ASN A 142 1.08 11.58 -15.29
N CYS A 143 -0.05 10.93 -14.96
CA CYS A 143 -0.01 9.62 -14.31
C CYS A 143 0.69 8.58 -15.21
N MET A 144 1.23 7.57 -14.55
CA MET A 144 1.86 6.44 -15.22
C MET A 144 0.92 5.79 -16.23
N GLU A 145 1.45 5.25 -17.32
CA GLU A 145 0.69 4.60 -18.37
C GLU A 145 1.41 3.38 -18.93
N ASP A 146 0.65 2.54 -19.61
CA ASP A 146 1.18 1.34 -20.27
C ASP A 146 2.25 1.70 -21.29
N GLY A 147 3.35 0.97 -21.26
CA GLY A 147 4.48 1.15 -22.17
C GLY A 147 5.45 2.26 -21.77
N PHE A 148 5.21 3.00 -20.70
CA PHE A 148 6.19 3.97 -20.22
C PHE A 148 7.46 3.28 -19.75
N VAL A 149 8.59 3.80 -20.19
CA VAL A 149 9.94 3.36 -19.73
C VAL A 149 10.47 4.39 -18.77
N ASP A 150 10.76 3.98 -17.52
CA ASP A 150 11.36 4.86 -16.52
C ASP A 150 12.79 5.24 -16.97
N PRO A 151 13.08 6.52 -17.21
CA PRO A 151 14.39 6.94 -17.70
C PRO A 151 15.53 6.72 -16.69
N ALA A 152 15.20 6.55 -15.40
CA ALA A 152 16.20 6.37 -14.36
C ALA A 152 16.72 4.93 -14.26
N ASN A 153 15.93 3.92 -14.61
CA ASN A 153 16.27 2.51 -14.41
C ASN A 153 15.93 1.60 -15.60
N GLY A 154 15.29 2.12 -16.65
CA GLY A 154 14.92 1.38 -17.85
C GLY A 154 13.76 0.39 -17.66
N ILE A 155 13.07 0.42 -16.51
CA ILE A 155 11.92 -0.46 -16.26
C ILE A 155 10.74 -0.02 -17.10
N THR A 156 10.13 -0.98 -17.80
CA THR A 156 8.91 -0.77 -18.59
C THR A 156 7.68 -1.12 -17.77
N PHE A 157 6.71 -0.23 -17.73
CA PHE A 157 5.39 -0.48 -17.12
C PHE A 157 4.47 -1.12 -18.16
N HIS A 158 4.23 -2.42 -18.04
CA HIS A 158 3.47 -3.19 -19.04
C HIS A 158 1.96 -3.06 -18.92
N THR A 159 1.45 -2.80 -17.70
CA THR A 159 0.01 -2.69 -17.44
C THR A 159 -0.25 -1.71 -16.31
N TYR A 160 -1.04 -0.67 -16.58
CA TYR A 160 -1.33 0.36 -15.61
C TYR A 160 -2.77 0.87 -15.72
N GLY A 161 -3.70 0.27 -14.99
CA GLY A 161 -5.13 0.56 -15.05
C GLY A 161 -5.58 1.89 -14.43
N LEU A 162 -4.66 2.75 -13.98
CA LEU A 162 -4.94 3.91 -13.17
C LEU A 162 -5.84 4.95 -13.85
N LYS A 163 -5.63 5.20 -15.15
CA LYS A 163 -6.49 6.13 -15.92
C LYS A 163 -7.96 5.71 -15.90
N LYS A 164 -8.24 4.41 -16.09
CA LYS A 164 -9.61 3.87 -16.02
C LYS A 164 -10.22 4.03 -14.63
N CYS A 165 -9.44 3.83 -13.58
CA CYS A 165 -9.87 4.06 -12.20
C CYS A 165 -10.22 5.54 -11.96
N MET A 166 -9.38 6.45 -12.45
CA MET A 166 -9.61 7.90 -12.35
C MET A 166 -10.86 8.34 -13.10
N GLU A 167 -11.08 7.87 -14.31
CA GLU A 167 -12.28 8.16 -15.12
C GLU A 167 -13.56 7.65 -14.42
N ALA A 168 -13.53 6.42 -13.91
CA ALA A 168 -14.63 5.86 -13.14
C ALA A 168 -14.90 6.65 -11.86
N GLY A 169 -13.85 7.01 -11.12
CA GLY A 169 -13.92 7.83 -9.92
C GLY A 169 -14.48 9.23 -10.18
N LYS A 170 -14.00 9.90 -11.24
CA LYS A 170 -14.52 11.20 -11.70
C LYS A 170 -16.03 11.18 -11.90
N LYS A 171 -16.50 10.17 -12.64
CA LYS A 171 -17.93 9.99 -12.92
C LYS A 171 -18.72 9.67 -11.65
N TYR A 172 -18.22 8.77 -10.82
CA TYR A 172 -18.89 8.35 -9.60
C TYR A 172 -19.09 9.49 -8.61
N ILE A 173 -18.06 10.33 -8.40
CA ILE A 173 -18.12 11.47 -7.46
C ILE A 173 -18.85 12.68 -8.04
N GLN A 174 -19.17 12.70 -9.35
CA GLN A 174 -19.71 13.88 -10.05
C GLN A 174 -18.74 15.07 -9.97
N TRP A 175 -17.48 14.83 -10.35
CA TRP A 175 -16.38 15.78 -10.17
C TRP A 175 -16.68 17.18 -10.73
N ASP A 176 -17.05 17.27 -12.00
CA ASP A 176 -17.21 18.54 -12.70
C ASP A 176 -18.35 19.37 -12.13
N GLU A 177 -19.46 18.73 -11.75
CA GLU A 177 -20.62 19.35 -11.12
C GLU A 177 -20.27 19.89 -9.73
N LYS A 178 -19.66 19.05 -8.89
CA LYS A 178 -19.30 19.43 -7.53
C LYS A 178 -18.19 20.47 -7.46
N ARG A 179 -17.23 20.42 -8.39
CA ARG A 179 -16.21 21.47 -8.49
C ARG A 179 -16.82 22.83 -8.78
N LYS A 180 -17.82 22.92 -9.65
CA LYS A 180 -18.56 24.15 -9.95
C LYS A 180 -19.42 24.59 -8.77
N GLU A 181 -20.19 23.66 -8.19
CA GLU A 181 -21.06 23.93 -7.04
C GLU A 181 -20.28 24.49 -5.85
N TYR A 182 -19.09 23.93 -5.58
CA TYR A 182 -18.30 24.30 -4.40
C TYR A 182 -17.30 25.40 -4.61
N ALA A 183 -17.17 25.95 -5.81
CA ALA A 183 -16.18 26.99 -6.14
C ALA A 183 -16.38 28.29 -5.35
N ASN A 184 -17.64 28.76 -5.16
CA ASN A 184 -17.96 30.08 -4.64
C ASN A 184 -18.88 29.99 -3.41
N GLN A 185 -18.47 29.23 -2.40
CA GLN A 185 -19.26 29.06 -1.18
C GLN A 185 -19.06 30.22 -0.20
N THR A 186 -20.14 30.63 0.46
CA THR A 186 -20.15 31.56 1.57
C THR A 186 -20.68 30.91 2.83
N GLY A 187 -20.35 31.46 4.03
CA GLY A 187 -20.81 30.91 5.32
C GLY A 187 -19.78 30.05 6.05
N PRO A 188 -20.07 29.57 7.24
CA PRO A 188 -19.11 28.86 8.09
C PRO A 188 -18.84 27.40 7.64
N VAL A 189 -19.78 26.80 6.93
CA VAL A 189 -19.63 25.42 6.42
C VAL A 189 -19.13 25.46 4.98
N ARG A 190 -18.05 24.76 4.69
CA ARG A 190 -17.49 24.60 3.36
C ARG A 190 -17.52 23.13 2.96
N ARG A 191 -17.79 22.89 1.69
CA ARG A 191 -17.72 21.56 1.07
C ARG A 191 -16.63 21.55 0.01
N GLY A 192 -16.00 20.41 -0.17
CA GLY A 192 -14.98 20.24 -1.21
C GLY A 192 -15.07 18.83 -1.81
N VAL A 193 -14.48 18.70 -2.98
CA VAL A 193 -14.21 17.42 -3.62
C VAL A 193 -12.74 17.35 -3.97
N GLY A 194 -12.10 16.27 -3.62
CA GLY A 194 -10.68 16.00 -3.88
C GLY A 194 -10.49 14.63 -4.48
N MET A 195 -9.34 14.41 -5.07
CA MET A 195 -8.90 13.15 -5.62
C MET A 195 -7.46 12.90 -5.21
N SER A 196 -7.15 11.67 -4.88
CA SER A 196 -5.79 11.17 -4.77
C SER A 196 -5.66 9.83 -5.48
N ILE A 197 -4.47 9.54 -5.97
CA ILE A 197 -4.11 8.26 -6.57
C ILE A 197 -2.96 7.64 -5.80
N PHE A 198 -2.88 6.32 -5.82
CA PHE A 198 -1.78 5.61 -5.21
C PHE A 198 -1.47 4.33 -5.96
N CYS A 199 -0.27 3.81 -5.78
CA CYS A 199 0.11 2.47 -6.23
C CYS A 199 0.69 1.67 -5.06
N TYR A 200 0.71 0.36 -5.23
CA TYR A 200 1.36 -0.56 -4.30
C TYR A 200 2.13 -1.59 -5.11
N LYS A 201 3.38 -1.82 -4.73
CA LYS A 201 4.20 -2.86 -5.35
C LYS A 201 3.78 -4.23 -4.84
N THR A 202 3.71 -5.18 -5.76
CA THR A 202 3.55 -6.60 -5.45
C THR A 202 4.89 -7.29 -5.67
N GLY A 203 5.36 -7.98 -4.63
CA GLY A 203 6.61 -8.70 -4.70
C GLY A 203 7.86 -7.90 -4.31
N VAL A 204 8.89 -8.58 -3.80
CA VAL A 204 10.18 -8.00 -3.42
C VAL A 204 11.34 -8.47 -4.30
N HIS A 205 11.09 -9.37 -5.24
CA HIS A 205 12.12 -9.79 -6.19
C HIS A 205 12.63 -8.59 -7.01
N PRO A 206 13.93 -8.43 -7.24
CA PRO A 206 15.02 -9.35 -6.90
C PRO A 206 15.69 -9.11 -5.53
N ILE A 207 15.15 -8.24 -4.68
CA ILE A 207 15.75 -7.86 -3.40
C ILE A 207 15.76 -9.05 -2.41
N SER A 208 14.71 -9.86 -2.45
CA SER A 208 14.56 -11.06 -1.62
C SER A 208 13.93 -12.19 -2.42
N LEU A 209 14.16 -13.42 -1.97
CA LEU A 209 13.42 -14.58 -2.47
C LEU A 209 11.97 -14.46 -2.02
N GLU A 210 11.06 -14.78 -2.94
CA GLU A 210 9.64 -14.90 -2.65
C GLU A 210 9.17 -16.26 -3.10
N THR A 211 8.84 -17.10 -2.13
CA THR A 211 8.25 -18.40 -2.36
C THR A 211 6.88 -18.47 -1.72
N SER A 212 5.95 -19.10 -2.39
CA SER A 212 4.65 -19.43 -1.83
C SER A 212 4.28 -20.84 -2.23
N SER A 213 3.49 -21.49 -1.38
CA SER A 213 3.03 -22.85 -1.63
C SER A 213 1.51 -22.89 -1.52
N VAL A 214 0.92 -23.74 -2.34
CA VAL A 214 -0.51 -24.02 -2.29
C VAL A 214 -0.70 -25.54 -2.31
N ARG A 215 -1.62 -26.02 -1.50
CA ARG A 215 -2.09 -27.40 -1.52
C ARG A 215 -3.59 -27.42 -1.79
N MET A 216 -3.98 -28.12 -2.85
CA MET A 216 -5.38 -28.27 -3.23
C MET A 216 -5.81 -29.73 -3.04
N VAL A 217 -6.98 -29.92 -2.46
CA VAL A 217 -7.58 -31.25 -2.25
C VAL A 217 -8.98 -31.24 -2.84
N LEU A 218 -9.20 -32.07 -3.85
CA LEU A 218 -10.52 -32.31 -4.40
C LEU A 218 -11.26 -33.34 -3.54
N ASN A 219 -12.40 -32.96 -3.03
CA ASN A 219 -13.25 -33.83 -2.21
C ASN A 219 -14.20 -34.66 -3.08
N GLN A 220 -14.74 -35.73 -2.52
CA GLN A 220 -15.63 -36.67 -3.23
C GLN A 220 -16.97 -36.00 -3.68
N ASP A 221 -17.39 -34.97 -3.02
CA ASP A 221 -18.57 -34.17 -3.38
C ASP A 221 -18.32 -33.13 -4.49
N GLY A 222 -17.11 -33.11 -5.05
CA GLY A 222 -16.68 -32.18 -6.06
C GLY A 222 -16.33 -30.78 -5.53
N SER A 223 -16.25 -30.61 -4.22
CA SER A 223 -15.71 -29.40 -3.63
C SER A 223 -14.18 -29.45 -3.57
N MET A 224 -13.55 -28.28 -3.49
CA MET A 224 -12.10 -28.14 -3.39
C MET A 224 -11.72 -27.39 -2.11
N GLN A 225 -10.82 -27.99 -1.36
CA GLN A 225 -10.18 -27.34 -0.22
C GLN A 225 -8.80 -26.82 -0.63
N VAL A 226 -8.52 -25.56 -0.36
CA VAL A 226 -7.26 -24.90 -0.71
C VAL A 226 -6.57 -24.41 0.56
N SER A 227 -5.39 -24.94 0.83
CA SER A 227 -4.47 -24.45 1.87
C SER A 227 -3.37 -23.66 1.20
N MET A 228 -3.00 -22.51 1.74
CA MET A 228 -1.97 -21.65 1.15
C MET A 228 -1.17 -20.93 2.21
N GLY A 229 0.04 -20.50 1.83
CA GLY A 229 0.93 -19.77 2.71
C GLY A 229 0.64 -18.27 2.81
N ALA A 230 -0.23 -17.71 1.99
CA ALA A 230 -0.56 -16.29 2.01
C ALA A 230 -1.47 -15.91 3.19
N THR A 231 -1.19 -14.75 3.82
CA THR A 231 -1.93 -14.28 4.99
C THR A 231 -3.02 -13.30 4.60
N GLU A 232 -4.24 -13.52 5.09
CA GLU A 232 -5.33 -12.53 5.01
C GLU A 232 -5.12 -11.43 6.07
N ILE A 233 -5.05 -10.19 5.63
CA ILE A 233 -4.91 -9.00 6.49
C ILE A 233 -5.96 -7.92 6.16
N GLY A 234 -7.06 -8.35 5.53
CA GLY A 234 -8.16 -7.48 5.09
C GLY A 234 -8.05 -6.99 3.65
N GLN A 235 -7.12 -7.57 2.84
CA GLN A 235 -6.99 -7.27 1.42
C GLN A 235 -7.89 -8.13 0.54
N GLY A 236 -8.59 -9.13 1.11
CA GLY A 236 -9.46 -10.02 0.38
C GLY A 236 -8.76 -11.20 -0.27
N ALA A 237 -7.62 -11.64 0.28
CA ALA A 237 -6.82 -12.74 -0.28
C ALA A 237 -7.64 -14.02 -0.44
N ASP A 238 -8.38 -14.43 0.58
CA ASP A 238 -9.19 -15.65 0.55
C ASP A 238 -10.17 -15.66 -0.63
N THR A 239 -10.83 -14.52 -0.88
CA THR A 239 -11.76 -14.35 -2.00
C THR A 239 -11.04 -14.44 -3.35
N VAL A 240 -9.92 -13.72 -3.49
CA VAL A 240 -9.18 -13.68 -4.76
C VAL A 240 -8.57 -15.03 -5.08
N PHE A 241 -8.01 -15.74 -4.10
CA PHE A 241 -7.47 -17.08 -4.31
C PHE A 241 -8.55 -18.13 -4.62
N SER A 242 -9.74 -17.96 -4.05
CA SER A 242 -10.90 -18.80 -4.44
C SER A 242 -11.29 -18.55 -5.90
N GLN A 243 -11.27 -17.30 -6.37
CA GLN A 243 -11.51 -16.95 -7.77
C GLN A 243 -10.44 -17.53 -8.69
N MET A 244 -9.16 -17.40 -8.33
CA MET A 244 -8.06 -17.97 -9.10
C MET A 244 -8.13 -19.50 -9.19
N ALA A 245 -8.43 -20.17 -8.08
CA ALA A 245 -8.59 -21.62 -8.05
C ALA A 245 -9.79 -22.06 -8.89
N SER A 246 -10.91 -21.39 -8.78
CA SER A 246 -12.10 -21.63 -9.59
C SER A 246 -11.83 -21.47 -11.08
N GLU A 247 -11.23 -20.38 -11.50
CA GLU A 247 -10.91 -20.07 -12.90
C GLU A 247 -9.92 -21.10 -13.48
N THR A 248 -8.91 -21.49 -12.68
CA THR A 248 -7.87 -22.43 -13.14
C THR A 248 -8.37 -23.85 -13.26
N THR A 249 -9.24 -24.30 -12.35
CA THR A 249 -9.69 -25.70 -12.26
C THR A 249 -11.04 -25.96 -12.91
N GLY A 250 -11.82 -24.93 -13.18
CA GLY A 250 -13.21 -25.02 -13.65
C GLY A 250 -14.21 -25.43 -12.58
N ILE A 251 -13.80 -25.55 -11.32
CA ILE A 251 -14.71 -25.81 -10.19
C ILE A 251 -15.43 -24.52 -9.83
N SER A 252 -16.75 -24.59 -9.65
CA SER A 252 -17.55 -23.43 -9.29
C SER A 252 -17.03 -22.74 -8.03
N PHE A 253 -17.00 -21.41 -8.01
CA PHE A 253 -16.48 -20.59 -6.92
C PHE A 253 -17.11 -20.94 -5.56
N ASP A 254 -18.39 -21.22 -5.53
CA ASP A 254 -19.13 -21.62 -4.32
C ASP A 254 -18.72 -23.00 -3.74
N LYS A 255 -17.93 -23.78 -4.51
CA LYS A 255 -17.36 -25.06 -4.11
C LYS A 255 -15.87 -24.99 -3.78
N VAL A 256 -15.26 -23.83 -3.82
CA VAL A 256 -13.86 -23.64 -3.43
C VAL A 256 -13.77 -23.04 -2.03
N PHE A 257 -13.13 -23.75 -1.12
CA PHE A 257 -13.01 -23.37 0.28
C PHE A 257 -11.56 -23.12 0.65
N ILE A 258 -11.24 -21.90 1.05
CA ILE A 258 -9.92 -21.54 1.55
C ILE A 258 -9.81 -21.94 3.02
N VAL A 259 -8.73 -22.63 3.36
CA VAL A 259 -8.36 -22.91 4.75
C VAL A 259 -7.54 -21.73 5.26
N SER A 260 -8.18 -20.81 5.96
CA SER A 260 -7.55 -19.59 6.48
C SER A 260 -6.51 -19.84 7.58
N THR A 261 -6.49 -21.04 8.16
CA THR A 261 -5.47 -21.44 9.14
C THR A 261 -4.20 -21.83 8.39
N GLN A 262 -3.15 -21.04 8.56
CA GLN A 262 -1.86 -21.35 7.96
C GLN A 262 -1.16 -22.47 8.69
N ASP A 263 -0.68 -23.45 7.93
CA ASP A 263 0.13 -24.55 8.39
C ASP A 263 1.44 -24.57 7.57
N THR A 264 2.52 -24.17 8.21
CA THR A 264 3.82 -24.04 7.55
C THR A 264 4.45 -25.38 7.16
N ASP A 265 3.97 -26.50 7.72
CA ASP A 265 4.38 -27.83 7.30
C ASP A 265 3.71 -28.25 5.99
N LEU A 266 2.47 -27.80 5.75
CA LEU A 266 1.72 -28.09 4.53
C LEU A 266 2.01 -27.09 3.40
N THR A 267 2.15 -25.84 3.76
CA THR A 267 2.34 -24.72 2.82
C THR A 267 3.44 -23.81 3.31
N PRO A 268 4.70 -24.23 3.19
CA PRO A 268 5.84 -23.40 3.54
C PRO A 268 5.79 -22.09 2.74
N PHE A 269 6.14 -21.00 3.42
CA PHE A 269 5.93 -19.66 2.93
C PHE A 269 7.09 -18.77 3.38
N ASP A 270 7.84 -18.27 2.43
CA ASP A 270 8.89 -17.29 2.65
C ASP A 270 8.59 -16.08 1.80
N THR A 271 7.75 -15.21 2.32
CA THR A 271 7.45 -13.95 1.65
C THR A 271 7.78 -12.78 2.54
N GLY A 272 8.42 -11.79 1.93
CA GLY A 272 8.64 -10.50 2.56
C GLY A 272 7.32 -9.74 2.74
N ALA A 273 7.43 -8.52 3.26
CA ALA A 273 6.30 -7.66 3.60
C ALA A 273 5.32 -7.37 2.45
N TYR A 274 5.74 -7.57 1.21
CA TYR A 274 4.92 -7.33 0.01
C TYR A 274 4.10 -8.53 -0.44
N ALA A 275 4.38 -9.69 0.10
CA ALA A 275 3.80 -10.93 -0.38
C ALA A 275 2.35 -11.18 0.06
N SER A 276 1.86 -10.42 0.98
CA SER A 276 0.44 -10.38 1.31
C SER A 276 -0.40 -9.64 0.27
N ALA A 277 0.23 -8.99 -0.70
CA ALA A 277 -0.45 -8.53 -1.89
C ALA A 277 -0.61 -9.73 -2.83
N VAL A 278 -1.80 -9.95 -3.30
CA VAL A 278 -2.16 -11.06 -4.21
C VAL A 278 -1.32 -10.97 -5.47
N ARG A 279 -0.63 -12.06 -5.80
CA ARG A 279 0.03 -12.28 -7.09
C ARG A 279 -0.82 -13.18 -7.95
#